data_0c3b512896b7b4f570ede027b1464273
#
_entry.id   0c3b512896b7b4f570ede027b1464273
#
_cell.length_a   1.000
_cell.length_b   1.000
_cell.length_c   1.000
_cell.angle_alpha   90.00
_cell.angle_beta   90.00
_cell.angle_gamma   90.00
#
_symmetry.space_group_name_H-M   'P 1'
#
loop_
_entity.id
_entity.type
_entity.pdbx_description
1 polymer ?
#
loop_
_entity_poly.entity_id
_entity_poly.type
_entity_poly.pdbx_seq_one_letter_code
_entity_poly.pdbx_strand_id
1 'polypeptide(L)'
;FDFCIVGEPSSIENTADNIRVGRRGSVNIDLKILGKQGHSAYPDKVDNPIHKAAKLVDFLNSIEWDSGDEYFPATSLQVADMHGGLGTHNVVPGELNLKINIRHSPETSYENIQKTIVNYLEENKIKYEINFDSKSYKFIVYY
;
A
#
# COMPACT_ATOMS: atom_id res chain seq x y z
N PHE A 1 -17.07 -17.83 23.65
CA PHE A 1 -15.87 -18.70 23.66
C PHE A 1 -14.85 -18.05 24.59
N ASP A 2 -14.29 -18.83 25.52
CA ASP A 2 -13.32 -18.31 26.50
C ASP A 2 -11.90 -18.29 25.93
N PHE A 3 -11.61 -19.12 24.92
CA PHE A 3 -10.34 -19.14 24.18
C PHE A 3 -10.50 -19.83 22.83
N CYS A 4 -9.54 -19.56 21.92
CA CYS A 4 -9.44 -20.19 20.60
C CYS A 4 -7.98 -20.51 20.28
N ILE A 5 -7.70 -21.72 19.84
CA ILE A 5 -6.39 -22.13 19.32
C ILE A 5 -6.54 -22.36 17.82
N VAL A 6 -5.72 -21.65 17.03
CA VAL A 6 -5.66 -21.82 15.58
C VAL A 6 -4.33 -22.46 15.21
N GLY A 7 -4.39 -23.65 14.61
CA GLY A 7 -3.20 -24.34 14.09
C GLY A 7 -2.74 -23.72 12.77
N GLU A 8 -1.56 -23.07 12.78
CA GLU A 8 -0.88 -22.61 11.57
C GLU A 8 0.57 -23.13 11.54
N PRO A 9 1.14 -23.41 10.37
CA PRO A 9 2.55 -23.81 10.26
C PRO A 9 3.46 -22.62 10.52
N SER A 10 3.75 -22.38 11.80
CA SER A 10 4.55 -21.22 12.25
C SER A 10 5.97 -21.57 12.70
N SER A 11 6.28 -22.87 12.82
CA SER A 11 7.63 -23.34 13.18
C SER A 11 8.67 -22.93 12.14
N ILE A 12 9.88 -22.59 12.61
CA ILE A 12 10.99 -22.12 11.77
C ILE A 12 11.98 -23.27 11.50
N GLU A 13 12.49 -23.90 12.53
CA GLU A 13 13.46 -25.00 12.41
C GLU A 13 12.95 -26.31 13.02
N ASN A 14 12.26 -26.24 14.17
CA ASN A 14 11.75 -27.40 14.87
C ASN A 14 10.26 -27.24 15.17
N THR A 15 9.56 -28.37 15.32
CA THR A 15 8.14 -28.38 15.70
C THR A 15 7.91 -27.60 16.99
N ALA A 16 7.00 -26.64 16.96
CA ALA A 16 6.60 -25.81 18.10
C ALA A 16 7.70 -24.88 18.68
N ASP A 17 8.71 -24.53 17.89
CA ASP A 17 9.74 -23.56 18.26
C ASP A 17 9.28 -22.10 18.15
N ASN A 18 8.13 -21.87 17.50
CA ASN A 18 7.58 -20.53 17.31
C ASN A 18 6.05 -20.53 17.49
N ILE A 19 5.56 -19.68 18.38
CA ILE A 19 4.14 -19.45 18.63
C ILE A 19 3.80 -18.01 18.23
N ARG A 20 2.80 -17.83 17.39
CA ARG A 20 2.31 -16.50 17.02
C ARG A 20 1.33 -15.98 18.06
N VAL A 21 1.69 -14.85 18.68
CA VAL A 21 0.87 -14.18 19.73
C VAL A 21 -0.10 -13.15 19.13
N GLY A 22 -0.08 -12.94 17.83
CA GLY A 22 -0.97 -11.99 17.17
C GLY A 22 -0.70 -11.87 15.66
N ARG A 23 -1.36 -10.93 15.03
CA ARG A 23 -1.24 -10.67 13.58
C ARG A 23 -1.26 -9.17 13.29
N ARG A 24 -0.34 -8.72 12.42
CA ARG A 24 -0.40 -7.37 11.85
C ARG A 24 -1.64 -7.22 10.96
N GLY A 25 -2.17 -6.00 10.87
CA GLY A 25 -3.18 -5.65 9.91
C GLY A 25 -2.62 -5.71 8.47
N SER A 26 -3.52 -5.82 7.51
CA SER A 26 -3.18 -5.76 6.08
C SER A 26 -4.18 -4.88 5.36
N VAL A 27 -3.70 -3.95 4.57
CA VAL A 27 -4.49 -3.11 3.68
C VAL A 27 -4.00 -3.32 2.26
N ASN A 28 -4.92 -3.71 1.37
CA ASN A 28 -4.68 -3.71 -0.06
C ASN A 28 -5.29 -2.46 -0.66
N ILE A 29 -4.57 -1.82 -1.56
CA ILE A 29 -5.01 -0.59 -2.21
C ILE A 29 -4.88 -0.79 -3.71
N ASP A 30 -6.01 -0.65 -4.41
CA ASP A 30 -6.04 -0.50 -5.85
C ASP A 30 -6.19 1.00 -6.14
N LEU A 31 -5.15 1.58 -6.73
CA LEU A 31 -5.10 3.00 -7.06
C LEU A 31 -4.93 3.18 -8.57
N LYS A 32 -5.83 3.95 -9.16
CA LYS A 32 -5.71 4.41 -10.54
C LYS A 32 -5.42 5.90 -10.55
N ILE A 33 -4.31 6.30 -11.15
CA ILE A 33 -3.95 7.70 -11.40
C ILE A 33 -4.40 8.08 -12.79
N LEU A 34 -5.21 9.13 -12.88
CA LEU A 34 -5.74 9.64 -14.13
C LEU A 34 -4.84 10.73 -14.70
N GLY A 35 -4.58 10.62 -15.98
CA GLY A 35 -3.81 11.58 -16.77
C GLY A 35 -4.54 11.98 -18.04
N LYS A 36 -3.76 12.40 -19.04
CA LYS A 36 -4.25 12.70 -20.38
C LYS A 36 -3.31 12.11 -21.42
N GLN A 37 -3.83 11.14 -22.18
CA GLN A 37 -3.07 10.49 -23.23
C GLN A 37 -2.72 11.45 -24.37
N GLY A 38 -1.56 11.24 -24.97
CA GLY A 38 -1.15 11.96 -26.17
C GLY A 38 0.27 11.64 -26.61
N HIS A 39 0.71 12.30 -27.68
CA HIS A 39 2.04 12.12 -28.23
C HIS A 39 3.08 12.87 -27.38
N SER A 40 4.18 12.21 -27.03
CA SER A 40 5.24 12.74 -26.15
C SER A 40 5.93 14.01 -26.68
N ALA A 41 5.87 14.25 -27.98
CA ALA A 41 6.42 15.49 -28.58
C ALA A 41 5.60 16.75 -28.23
N TYR A 42 4.42 16.61 -27.62
CA TYR A 42 3.54 17.73 -27.26
C TYR A 42 3.28 17.75 -25.74
N PRO A 43 4.28 18.12 -24.93
CA PRO A 43 4.18 18.02 -23.46
C PRO A 43 3.03 18.85 -22.88
N ASP A 44 2.68 19.97 -23.49
CA ASP A 44 1.57 20.84 -23.04
C ASP A 44 0.17 20.26 -23.30
N LYS A 45 0.08 19.21 -24.11
CA LYS A 45 -1.20 18.57 -24.48
C LYS A 45 -1.46 17.27 -23.73
N VAL A 46 -0.51 16.78 -22.95
CA VAL A 46 -0.56 15.54 -22.21
C VAL A 46 -0.50 15.80 -20.70
N ASP A 47 -0.97 14.85 -19.92
CA ASP A 47 -0.81 14.84 -18.47
C ASP A 47 -0.35 13.43 -18.06
N ASN A 48 0.93 13.28 -17.71
CA ASN A 48 1.56 11.98 -17.54
C ASN A 48 1.31 11.38 -16.16
N PRO A 49 0.47 10.33 -16.03
CA PRO A 49 0.20 9.68 -14.75
C PRO A 49 1.41 8.93 -14.19
N ILE A 50 2.36 8.51 -15.03
CA ILE A 50 3.60 7.83 -14.60
C ILE A 50 4.47 8.81 -13.80
N HIS A 51 4.61 10.06 -14.24
CA HIS A 51 5.38 11.07 -13.52
C HIS A 51 4.75 11.42 -12.16
N LYS A 52 3.41 11.42 -12.08
CA LYS A 52 2.69 11.61 -10.81
C LYS A 52 2.87 10.43 -9.87
N ALA A 53 2.75 9.22 -10.41
CA ALA A 53 2.94 7.99 -9.64
C ALA A 53 4.36 7.87 -9.08
N ALA A 54 5.38 8.23 -9.85
CA ALA A 54 6.78 8.21 -9.39
C ALA A 54 6.97 9.08 -8.13
N LYS A 55 6.40 10.27 -8.11
CA LYS A 55 6.43 11.16 -6.92
C LYS A 55 5.65 10.61 -5.74
N LEU A 56 4.48 10.01 -6.00
CA LEU A 56 3.69 9.36 -4.95
C LEU A 56 4.46 8.18 -4.35
N VAL A 57 5.07 7.34 -5.16
CA VAL A 57 5.83 6.17 -4.69
C VAL A 57 7.04 6.61 -3.85
N ASP A 58 7.76 7.64 -4.28
CA ASP A 58 8.87 8.23 -3.52
C ASP A 58 8.38 8.74 -2.16
N PHE A 59 7.30 9.51 -2.14
CA PHE A 59 6.66 9.97 -0.91
C PHE A 59 6.28 8.81 0.00
N LEU A 60 5.58 7.80 -0.51
CA LEU A 60 5.12 6.65 0.29
C LEU A 60 6.29 5.85 0.88
N ASN A 61 7.39 5.72 0.14
CA ASN A 61 8.60 5.06 0.61
C ASN A 61 9.37 5.86 1.68
N SER A 62 9.18 7.19 1.72
CA SER A 62 9.83 8.07 2.70
C SER A 62 9.11 8.12 4.05
N ILE A 63 7.89 7.56 4.15
CA ILE A 63 7.10 7.61 5.37
C ILE A 63 7.60 6.60 6.40
N GLU A 64 8.00 7.10 7.57
CA GLU A 64 8.14 6.29 8.77
C GLU A 64 6.77 6.23 9.46
N TRP A 65 6.02 5.16 9.22
CA TRP A 65 4.66 4.99 9.71
C TRP A 65 4.59 4.83 11.24
N ASP A 66 5.50 4.04 11.78
CA ASP A 66 5.72 3.76 13.20
C ASP A 66 7.05 3.01 13.39
N SER A 67 7.44 2.77 14.64
CA SER A 67 8.65 2.02 14.97
C SER A 67 8.40 0.53 15.29
N GLY A 68 7.12 0.10 15.23
CA GLY A 68 6.71 -1.19 15.73
C GLY A 68 6.73 -1.25 17.26
N ASP A 69 6.56 -2.45 17.81
CA ASP A 69 6.58 -2.71 19.24
C ASP A 69 7.35 -4.01 19.57
N GLU A 70 7.27 -4.47 20.83
CA GLU A 70 7.92 -5.71 21.29
C GLU A 70 7.47 -6.95 20.49
N TYR A 71 6.24 -6.96 19.96
CA TYR A 71 5.63 -8.13 19.31
C TYR A 71 5.56 -7.99 17.80
N PHE A 72 5.52 -6.76 17.28
CA PHE A 72 5.30 -6.49 15.87
C PHE A 72 6.36 -5.57 15.26
N PRO A 73 6.95 -5.95 14.13
CA PRO A 73 7.81 -5.03 13.39
C PRO A 73 7.00 -3.82 12.91
N ALA A 74 7.71 -2.74 12.61
CA ALA A 74 7.16 -1.51 12.08
C ALA A 74 6.26 -1.75 10.85
N THR A 75 5.30 -0.86 10.65
CA THR A 75 4.45 -0.82 9.46
C THR A 75 5.30 -0.70 8.21
N SER A 76 4.99 -1.54 7.22
CA SER A 76 5.72 -1.59 5.96
C SER A 76 4.77 -1.50 4.76
N LEU A 77 5.21 -0.79 3.72
CA LEU A 77 4.49 -0.61 2.47
C LEU A 77 5.27 -1.21 1.31
N GLN A 78 4.55 -1.87 0.39
CA GLN A 78 5.11 -2.34 -0.88
C GLN A 78 4.17 -1.98 -2.03
N VAL A 79 4.72 -1.40 -3.10
CA VAL A 79 4.04 -1.31 -4.39
C VAL A 79 4.30 -2.63 -5.11
N ALA A 80 3.27 -3.46 -5.20
CA ALA A 80 3.39 -4.82 -5.72
C ALA A 80 3.22 -4.91 -7.24
N ASP A 81 2.53 -3.93 -7.83
CA ASP A 81 2.32 -3.86 -9.28
C ASP A 81 2.14 -2.40 -9.71
N MET A 82 2.63 -2.08 -10.90
CA MET A 82 2.45 -0.80 -11.56
C MET A 82 2.27 -1.04 -13.05
N HIS A 83 1.09 -0.74 -13.57
CA HIS A 83 0.74 -1.04 -14.95
C HIS A 83 0.06 0.14 -15.64
N GLY A 84 0.58 0.50 -16.83
CA GLY A 84 0.02 1.54 -17.70
C GLY A 84 0.83 1.70 -18.98
N GLY A 85 0.20 2.30 -19.98
CA GLY A 85 0.81 2.55 -21.27
C GLY A 85 0.64 1.41 -22.28
N LEU A 86 1.02 1.70 -23.52
CA LEU A 86 0.86 0.82 -24.69
C LEU A 86 2.19 0.15 -25.11
N GLY A 87 3.26 0.28 -24.31
CA GLY A 87 4.58 -0.26 -24.64
C GLY A 87 5.30 0.48 -25.79
N THR A 88 4.91 1.71 -26.10
CA THR A 88 5.52 2.54 -27.14
C THR A 88 6.26 3.72 -26.55
N HIS A 89 7.33 4.20 -27.21
CA HIS A 89 8.15 5.31 -26.70
C HIS A 89 7.53 6.69 -26.87
N ASN A 90 6.56 6.84 -27.76
CA ASN A 90 6.04 8.13 -28.20
C ASN A 90 4.59 8.42 -27.76
N VAL A 91 4.00 7.55 -26.92
CA VAL A 91 2.64 7.74 -26.37
C VAL A 91 2.68 7.82 -24.87
N VAL A 92 2.25 8.95 -24.32
CA VAL A 92 1.98 9.12 -22.88
C VAL A 92 0.64 8.45 -22.57
N PRO A 93 0.54 7.56 -21.54
CA PRO A 93 -0.74 6.92 -21.21
C PRO A 93 -1.75 7.89 -20.60
N GLY A 94 -3.03 7.55 -20.69
CA GLY A 94 -4.11 8.30 -20.06
C GLY A 94 -4.38 7.92 -18.62
N GLU A 95 -3.91 6.75 -18.18
CA GLU A 95 -4.06 6.24 -16.81
C GLU A 95 -2.90 5.33 -16.43
N LEU A 96 -2.70 5.18 -15.12
CA LEU A 96 -1.75 4.23 -14.53
C LEU A 96 -2.42 3.55 -13.33
N ASN A 97 -2.33 2.23 -13.27
CA ASN A 97 -2.85 1.42 -12.17
C ASN A 97 -1.71 0.97 -11.26
N LEU A 98 -1.91 1.09 -9.95
CA LEU A 98 -0.98 0.61 -8.92
C LEU A 98 -1.71 -0.33 -7.97
N LYS A 99 -1.01 -1.40 -7.55
CA LYS A 99 -1.41 -2.27 -6.45
C LYS A 99 -0.43 -2.09 -5.31
N ILE A 100 -0.94 -1.68 -4.16
CA ILE A 100 -0.13 -1.40 -2.98
C ILE A 100 -0.62 -2.29 -1.84
N ASN A 101 0.30 -2.90 -1.12
CA ASN A 101 0.02 -3.63 0.10
C ASN A 101 0.74 -2.98 1.29
N ILE A 102 0.01 -2.78 2.38
CA ILE A 102 0.55 -2.26 3.63
C ILE A 102 0.31 -3.29 4.73
N ARG A 103 1.39 -3.69 5.40
CA ARG A 103 1.35 -4.51 6.62
C ARG A 103 1.56 -3.59 7.79
N HIS A 104 0.50 -3.30 8.54
CA HIS A 104 0.56 -2.30 9.59
C HIS A 104 0.56 -2.92 10.99
N SER A 105 1.38 -2.35 11.87
CA SER A 105 1.43 -2.66 13.29
C SER A 105 0.15 -2.16 14.00
N PRO A 106 -0.08 -2.49 15.27
CA PRO A 106 -1.16 -1.90 16.06
C PRO A 106 -1.05 -0.37 16.22
N GLU A 107 0.17 0.18 16.15
CA GLU A 107 0.45 1.61 16.31
C GLU A 107 -0.09 2.46 15.14
N THR A 108 -0.14 1.88 13.94
CA THR A 108 -0.67 2.58 12.75
C THR A 108 -2.10 2.15 12.46
N SER A 109 -3.05 3.09 12.50
CA SER A 109 -4.45 2.83 12.21
C SER A 109 -4.73 2.80 10.69
N TYR A 110 -5.79 2.07 10.31
CA TYR A 110 -6.29 2.05 8.94
C TYR A 110 -6.69 3.45 8.45
N GLU A 111 -7.34 4.23 9.31
CA GLU A 111 -7.78 5.59 9.02
C GLU A 111 -6.59 6.52 8.78
N ASN A 112 -5.50 6.34 9.52
CA ASN A 112 -4.28 7.13 9.30
C ASN A 112 -3.65 6.82 7.94
N ILE A 113 -3.60 5.55 7.56
CA ILE A 113 -3.11 5.12 6.24
C ILE A 113 -3.94 5.77 5.13
N GLN A 114 -5.26 5.66 5.20
CA GLN A 114 -6.17 6.25 4.21
C GLN A 114 -5.97 7.76 4.10
N LYS A 115 -6.01 8.45 5.26
CA LYS A 115 -5.88 9.90 5.32
C LYS A 115 -4.55 10.38 4.73
N THR A 116 -3.45 9.72 5.05
CA THR A 116 -2.12 10.09 4.55
C THR A 116 -2.04 10.00 3.04
N ILE A 117 -2.54 8.92 2.45
CA ILE A 117 -2.50 8.71 1.00
C ILE A 117 -3.44 9.70 0.28
N VAL A 118 -4.67 9.83 0.77
CA VAL A 118 -5.67 10.71 0.16
C VAL A 118 -5.21 12.18 0.25
N ASN A 119 -4.71 12.63 1.39
CA ASN A 119 -4.20 14.00 1.54
C ASN A 119 -3.09 14.30 0.52
N TYR A 120 -2.14 13.39 0.35
CA TYR A 120 -1.08 13.59 -0.65
C TYR A 120 -1.64 13.75 -2.06
N LEU A 121 -2.60 12.90 -2.45
CA LEU A 121 -3.24 12.95 -3.77
C LEU A 121 -3.98 14.28 -3.99
N GLU A 122 -4.73 14.74 -2.99
CA GLU A 122 -5.49 16.00 -3.03
C GLU A 122 -4.56 17.23 -3.05
N GLU A 123 -3.58 17.30 -2.16
CA GLU A 123 -2.62 18.41 -2.07
C GLU A 123 -1.83 18.59 -3.37
N ASN A 124 -1.48 17.47 -4.03
CA ASN A 124 -0.77 17.49 -5.31
C ASN A 124 -1.72 17.57 -6.53
N LYS A 125 -3.04 17.74 -6.30
CA LYS A 125 -4.06 17.86 -7.36
C LYS A 125 -4.01 16.71 -8.35
N ILE A 126 -3.71 15.50 -7.87
CA ILE A 126 -3.70 14.28 -8.67
C ILE A 126 -5.14 13.81 -8.84
N LYS A 127 -5.58 13.57 -10.07
CA LYS A 127 -6.88 12.93 -10.34
C LYS A 127 -6.71 11.43 -10.17
N TYR A 128 -7.60 10.79 -9.41
CA TYR A 128 -7.47 9.37 -9.07
C TYR A 128 -8.82 8.68 -8.86
N GLU A 129 -8.78 7.35 -8.92
CA GLU A 129 -9.78 6.44 -8.37
C GLU A 129 -9.05 5.54 -7.38
N ILE A 130 -9.56 5.35 -6.18
CA ILE A 130 -8.91 4.55 -5.14
C ILE A 130 -9.90 3.63 -4.44
N ASN A 131 -9.48 2.39 -4.23
CA ASN A 131 -10.20 1.42 -3.42
C ASN A 131 -9.28 0.86 -2.34
N PHE A 132 -9.75 0.87 -1.09
CA PHE A 132 -9.06 0.30 0.05
C PHE A 132 -9.79 -0.96 0.50
N ASP A 133 -9.10 -2.10 0.47
CA ASP A 133 -9.60 -3.38 0.97
C ASP A 133 -8.82 -3.78 2.23
N SER A 134 -9.48 -3.68 3.38
CA SER A 134 -8.92 -4.10 4.66
C SER A 134 -9.55 -5.42 5.10
N LYS A 135 -8.93 -6.55 4.72
CA LYS A 135 -9.46 -7.90 5.01
C LYS A 135 -8.98 -8.52 6.32
N SER A 136 -8.12 -7.86 7.08
CA SER A 136 -7.58 -8.47 8.30
C SER A 136 -7.83 -7.62 9.53
N TYR A 137 -8.56 -8.21 10.48
CA TYR A 137 -8.65 -7.67 11.83
C TYR A 137 -7.30 -7.84 12.54
N LYS A 138 -6.84 -6.77 13.19
CA LYS A 138 -5.74 -6.86 14.16
C LYS A 138 -6.24 -7.68 15.35
N PHE A 139 -5.43 -8.57 15.87
CA PHE A 139 -5.68 -9.17 17.18
C PHE A 139 -4.36 -9.42 17.90
N ILE A 140 -4.40 -9.26 19.19
CA ILE A 140 -3.31 -9.61 20.12
C ILE A 140 -3.90 -10.62 21.08
N VAL A 141 -3.17 -11.68 21.33
CA VAL A 141 -3.51 -12.65 22.38
C VAL A 141 -2.82 -12.19 23.66
N TYR A 142 -3.60 -11.84 24.65
CA TYR A 142 -3.07 -11.56 26.01
C TYR A 142 -3.06 -12.87 26.80
N TYR A 143 -1.94 -13.15 27.48
CA TYR A 143 -1.77 -14.27 28.41
C TYR A 143 -2.01 -13.83 29.85
#